data_7eddf249a6bc717653a7b26ec50bba96
#
_entry.id   7eddf249a6bc717653a7b26ec50bba96
#
_cell.length_a   1.000
_cell.length_b   1.000
_cell.length_c   1.000
_cell.angle_alpha   90.00
_cell.angle_beta   90.00
_cell.angle_gamma   90.00
#
_symmetry.space_group_name_H-M   'P 1'
#
loop_
_entity.id
_entity.type
_entity.pdbx_description
1 polymer ?
#
loop_
_entity_poly.entity_id
_entity_poly.type
_entity_poly.pdbx_seq_one_letter_code
_entity_poly.pdbx_strand_id
1 'polypeptide(L)'
;KGAEERIALLNGASFIYTRETKTLKILQGAGIKTSALQFGPDGCFGIDVRDDERGLATMKKLGLEDRKFITIQLRTNTAKLPGVDDTRTPKLNPLHPTPEQIADDERRAAKYRELVTLWVKKTGHKVLIAPETIKEMGHNKRLIHDPLPPEIQKHVVNLEYFWNADEAASIFARAHTIVCHEPHSPIIALANGTPIIHTYSEFHSPKCWMFQDIG
;
A
#
# COMPACT_ATOMS: atom_id res chain seq x y z
N LYS A 1 27.68 -20.79 -0.69
CA LYS A 1 28.42 -19.58 -1.16
C LYS A 1 27.67 -18.27 -0.89
N GLY A 2 26.42 -18.09 -1.16
CA GLY A 2 25.77 -16.77 -1.04
C GLY A 2 25.45 -16.25 0.39
N ALA A 3 25.47 -17.07 1.45
CA ALA A 3 25.17 -16.60 2.79
C ALA A 3 26.37 -15.94 3.46
N GLU A 4 27.56 -16.56 3.35
CA GLU A 4 28.81 -16.03 3.89
C GLU A 4 29.20 -14.71 3.26
N GLU A 5 29.07 -14.59 1.93
CA GLU A 5 29.36 -13.35 1.21
C GLU A 5 28.42 -12.21 1.67
N ARG A 6 27.12 -12.51 1.90
CA ARG A 6 26.17 -11.53 2.42
C ARG A 6 26.49 -11.10 3.85
N ILE A 7 26.87 -12.04 4.71
CA ILE A 7 27.30 -11.76 6.08
C ILE A 7 28.56 -10.87 6.08
N ALA A 8 29.54 -11.20 5.23
CA ALA A 8 30.76 -10.39 5.09
C ALA A 8 30.45 -8.96 4.62
N LEU A 9 29.56 -8.81 3.63
CA LEU A 9 29.12 -7.51 3.14
C LEU A 9 28.44 -6.69 4.26
N LEU A 10 27.52 -7.30 4.99
CA LEU A 10 26.80 -6.63 6.09
C LEU A 10 27.73 -6.25 7.24
N ASN A 11 28.73 -7.09 7.55
CA ASN A 11 29.72 -6.77 8.57
C ASN A 11 30.68 -5.62 8.17
N GLY A 12 30.78 -5.32 6.87
CA GLY A 12 31.51 -4.16 6.37
C GLY A 12 30.75 -2.84 6.46
N ALA A 13 29.47 -2.88 6.81
CA ALA A 13 28.67 -1.65 6.92
C ALA A 13 28.99 -0.88 8.19
N SER A 14 29.08 0.45 8.11
CA SER A 14 29.27 1.32 9.27
C SER A 14 28.06 1.33 10.20
N PHE A 15 26.86 1.19 9.66
CA PHE A 15 25.61 1.04 10.39
C PHE A 15 24.58 0.26 9.57
N ILE A 16 23.66 -0.41 10.26
CA ILE A 16 22.49 -1.08 9.66
C ILE A 16 21.28 -0.74 10.52
N TYR A 17 20.27 -0.12 9.92
CA TYR A 17 18.97 0.05 10.52
C TYR A 17 17.96 -0.84 9.81
N THR A 18 17.22 -1.62 10.57
CA THR A 18 16.14 -2.45 10.05
C THR A 18 14.81 -1.79 10.39
N ARG A 19 13.92 -1.69 9.42
CA ARG A 19 12.62 -1.02 9.60
C ARG A 19 11.58 -1.83 10.37
N GLU A 20 11.92 -3.07 10.74
CA GLU A 20 11.10 -3.93 11.61
C GLU A 20 11.99 -4.85 12.46
N THR A 21 11.50 -5.18 13.64
CA THR A 21 12.28 -5.88 14.67
C THR A 21 12.57 -7.33 14.33
N LYS A 22 11.77 -7.96 13.46
CA LYS A 22 11.99 -9.35 13.05
C LYS A 22 13.29 -9.52 12.25
N THR A 23 13.54 -8.65 11.27
CA THR A 23 14.81 -8.65 10.51
C THR A 23 15.98 -8.32 11.43
N LEU A 24 15.81 -7.38 12.38
CA LEU A 24 16.83 -7.11 13.39
C LEU A 24 17.26 -8.39 14.12
N LYS A 25 16.31 -9.15 14.65
CA LYS A 25 16.57 -10.41 15.34
C LYS A 25 17.23 -11.45 14.44
N ILE A 26 16.82 -11.54 13.17
CA ILE A 26 17.44 -12.44 12.17
C ILE A 26 18.90 -12.08 11.95
N LEU A 27 19.21 -10.80 11.75
CA LEU A 27 20.58 -10.34 11.52
C LEU A 27 21.46 -10.52 12.74
N GLN A 28 20.94 -10.27 13.95
CA GLN A 28 21.63 -10.56 15.21
C GLN A 28 21.93 -12.05 15.35
N GLY A 29 20.94 -12.93 15.09
CA GLY A 29 21.10 -14.37 15.09
C GLY A 29 22.06 -14.91 14.02
N ALA A 30 22.20 -14.22 12.91
CA ALA A 30 23.17 -14.52 11.85
C ALA A 30 24.62 -14.08 12.19
N GLY A 31 24.83 -13.46 13.34
CA GLY A 31 26.15 -13.03 13.80
C GLY A 31 26.67 -11.77 13.12
N ILE A 32 25.78 -10.90 12.65
CA ILE A 32 26.18 -9.58 12.13
C ILE A 32 26.74 -8.73 13.26
N LYS A 33 27.94 -8.19 13.07
CA LYS A 33 28.75 -7.50 14.09
C LYS A 33 29.08 -6.06 13.73
N THR A 34 28.20 -5.39 12.99
CA THR A 34 28.39 -3.95 12.75
C THR A 34 28.22 -3.15 14.05
N SER A 35 28.91 -2.03 14.17
CA SER A 35 28.90 -1.18 15.37
C SER A 35 27.51 -0.60 15.68
N ALA A 36 26.66 -0.45 14.70
CA ALA A 36 25.30 0.06 14.83
C ALA A 36 24.31 -0.81 14.06
N LEU A 37 23.92 -1.95 14.65
CA LEU A 37 22.82 -2.79 14.18
C LEU A 37 21.60 -2.53 15.07
N GLN A 38 20.61 -1.78 14.58
CA GLN A 38 19.48 -1.29 15.36
C GLN A 38 18.17 -1.30 14.57
N PHE A 39 17.05 -1.21 15.29
CA PHE A 39 15.77 -0.84 14.70
C PHE A 39 15.75 0.66 14.40
N GLY A 40 15.21 1.03 13.26
CA GLY A 40 14.94 2.41 12.90
C GLY A 40 13.76 2.45 11.92
N PRO A 41 12.90 3.46 11.99
CA PRO A 41 11.76 3.56 11.08
C PRO A 41 12.21 3.61 9.63
N ASP A 42 11.32 3.24 8.70
CA ASP A 42 11.58 3.33 7.27
C ASP A 42 11.94 4.77 6.89
N GLY A 43 12.99 4.96 6.09
CA GLY A 43 13.45 6.27 5.63
C GLY A 43 12.37 7.08 4.90
N CYS A 44 11.35 6.41 4.36
CA CYS A 44 10.21 7.07 3.74
C CYS A 44 9.36 7.92 4.70
N PHE A 45 9.50 7.76 6.03
CA PHE A 45 8.88 8.68 6.98
C PHE A 45 9.47 10.09 6.94
N GLY A 46 10.68 10.25 6.41
CA GLY A 46 11.31 11.55 6.20
C GLY A 46 10.97 12.21 4.87
N ILE A 47 10.08 11.62 4.06
CA ILE A 47 9.68 12.22 2.80
C ILE A 47 8.83 13.46 3.06
N ASP A 48 9.33 14.60 2.61
CA ASP A 48 8.60 15.89 2.59
C ASP A 48 8.40 16.33 1.14
N VAL A 49 7.57 15.58 0.41
CA VAL A 49 7.21 15.88 -0.98
C VAL A 49 5.69 15.98 -1.08
N ARG A 50 5.19 17.16 -1.42
CA ARG A 50 3.78 17.40 -1.71
C ARG A 50 3.64 18.40 -2.85
N ASP A 51 2.75 18.09 -3.79
CA ASP A 51 2.25 19.03 -4.77
C ASP A 51 0.79 19.37 -4.43
N ASP A 52 0.63 20.36 -3.55
CA ASP A 52 -0.71 20.75 -3.07
C ASP A 52 -1.56 21.38 -4.18
N GLU A 53 -0.97 22.05 -5.16
CA GLU A 53 -1.70 22.59 -6.28
C GLU A 53 -2.33 21.48 -7.14
N ARG A 54 -1.53 20.50 -7.53
CA ARG A 54 -2.00 19.34 -8.29
C ARG A 54 -2.98 18.49 -7.46
N GLY A 55 -2.67 18.21 -6.21
CA GLY A 55 -3.54 17.43 -5.33
C GLY A 55 -4.91 18.06 -5.15
N LEU A 56 -4.99 19.37 -4.91
CA LEU A 56 -6.25 20.10 -4.79
C LEU A 56 -7.02 20.14 -6.12
N ALA A 57 -6.32 20.33 -7.25
CA ALA A 57 -6.95 20.26 -8.57
C ALA A 57 -7.56 18.89 -8.85
N THR A 58 -6.84 17.81 -8.49
CA THR A 58 -7.34 16.43 -8.59
C THR A 58 -8.52 16.20 -7.66
N MET A 59 -8.45 16.61 -6.40
CA MET A 59 -9.58 16.51 -5.46
C MET A 59 -10.82 17.21 -6.00
N LYS A 60 -10.69 18.42 -6.53
CA LYS A 60 -11.77 19.18 -7.17
C LYS A 60 -12.36 18.41 -8.35
N LYS A 61 -11.53 17.88 -9.23
CA LYS A 61 -11.95 17.08 -10.40
C LYS A 61 -12.74 15.83 -10.00
N LEU A 62 -12.30 15.16 -8.92
CA LEU A 62 -12.94 13.95 -8.39
C LEU A 62 -14.09 14.25 -7.42
N GLY A 63 -14.32 15.53 -7.10
CA GLY A 63 -15.32 15.98 -6.15
C GLY A 63 -15.06 15.45 -4.72
N LEU A 64 -13.79 15.36 -4.33
CA LEU A 64 -13.37 15.00 -2.97
C LEU A 64 -13.33 16.25 -2.10
N GLU A 65 -13.82 16.14 -0.88
CA GLU A 65 -13.79 17.21 0.12
C GLU A 65 -12.82 16.85 1.25
N ASP A 66 -12.13 17.85 1.76
CA ASP A 66 -11.15 17.67 2.85
C ASP A 66 -11.76 16.93 4.04
N ARG A 67 -11.08 15.89 4.50
CA ARG A 67 -11.49 14.99 5.60
C ARG A 67 -12.83 14.27 5.41
N LYS A 68 -13.47 14.38 4.23
CA LYS A 68 -14.75 13.71 3.92
C LYS A 68 -14.60 12.60 2.89
N PHE A 69 -13.48 11.93 2.88
CA PHE A 69 -13.27 10.71 2.09
C PHE A 69 -12.23 9.81 2.76
N ILE A 70 -12.31 8.54 2.43
CA ILE A 70 -11.23 7.59 2.70
C ILE A 70 -10.57 7.18 1.38
N THR A 71 -9.28 6.88 1.43
CA THR A 71 -8.59 6.25 0.30
C THR A 71 -8.39 4.78 0.59
N ILE A 72 -8.64 3.93 -0.40
CA ILE A 72 -8.44 2.48 -0.30
C ILE A 72 -7.53 1.97 -1.42
N GLN A 73 -6.64 1.05 -1.06
CA GLN A 73 -5.67 0.44 -1.96
C GLN A 73 -5.58 -1.05 -1.64
N LEU A 74 -6.05 -1.89 -2.55
CA LEU A 74 -6.01 -3.34 -2.41
C LEU A 74 -4.85 -3.91 -3.21
N ARG A 75 -3.89 -4.53 -2.54
CA ARG A 75 -2.89 -5.37 -3.18
C ARG A 75 -3.46 -6.74 -3.47
N THR A 76 -3.28 -7.23 -4.68
CA THR A 76 -3.78 -8.54 -5.11
C THR A 76 -2.66 -9.43 -5.66
N ASN A 77 -2.90 -10.74 -5.64
CA ASN A 77 -1.97 -11.72 -6.21
C ASN A 77 -2.14 -11.83 -7.73
N THR A 78 -3.32 -11.46 -8.23
CA THR A 78 -3.71 -11.69 -9.63
C THR A 78 -3.60 -10.44 -10.51
N ALA A 79 -3.23 -9.29 -9.95
CA ALA A 79 -3.03 -8.07 -10.70
C ALA A 79 -1.85 -8.18 -11.67
N LYS A 80 -2.05 -7.72 -12.92
CA LYS A 80 -1.07 -7.79 -14.01
C LYS A 80 -0.57 -6.41 -14.43
N LEU A 81 0.67 -6.36 -14.88
CA LEU A 81 1.20 -5.15 -15.51
C LEU A 81 0.57 -4.96 -16.90
N PRO A 82 -0.05 -3.80 -17.19
CA PRO A 82 -0.58 -3.53 -18.53
C PRO A 82 0.53 -3.55 -19.58
N GLY A 83 0.25 -4.16 -20.73
CA GLY A 83 1.16 -4.17 -21.88
C GLY A 83 2.44 -5.00 -21.72
N VAL A 84 2.59 -5.76 -20.64
CA VAL A 84 3.74 -6.66 -20.42
C VAL A 84 3.38 -8.06 -20.90
N ASP A 85 4.26 -8.64 -21.73
CA ASP A 85 4.12 -10.02 -22.18
C ASP A 85 4.32 -11.01 -21.03
N ASP A 86 3.25 -11.70 -20.67
CA ASP A 86 3.23 -12.68 -19.59
C ASP A 86 4.20 -13.85 -19.84
N THR A 87 4.45 -14.19 -21.10
CA THR A 87 5.36 -15.30 -21.45
C THR A 87 6.81 -14.98 -21.18
N ARG A 88 7.22 -13.71 -21.29
CA ARG A 88 8.58 -13.25 -21.06
C ARG A 88 8.85 -12.91 -19.60
N THR A 89 7.84 -12.52 -18.86
CA THR A 89 7.97 -12.04 -17.48
C THR A 89 6.94 -12.66 -16.53
N PRO A 90 6.87 -13.99 -16.43
CA PRO A 90 5.84 -14.68 -15.64
C PRO A 90 5.89 -14.36 -14.13
N LYS A 91 7.05 -13.93 -13.61
CA LYS A 91 7.17 -13.47 -12.22
C LYS A 91 6.49 -12.13 -11.98
N LEU A 92 6.40 -11.29 -13.01
CA LEU A 92 5.74 -9.97 -12.93
C LEU A 92 4.24 -10.08 -13.19
N ASN A 93 3.88 -10.94 -14.13
CA ASN A 93 2.50 -11.21 -14.54
C ASN A 93 2.27 -12.74 -14.52
N PRO A 94 1.64 -13.30 -13.48
CA PRO A 94 1.32 -14.71 -13.47
C PRO A 94 0.38 -15.05 -14.64
N LEU A 95 0.83 -15.96 -15.50
CA LEU A 95 0.06 -16.39 -16.69
C LEU A 95 -1.29 -16.95 -16.30
N HIS A 96 -1.28 -17.78 -15.27
CA HIS A 96 -2.45 -18.47 -14.75
C HIS A 96 -2.42 -18.37 -13.21
N PRO A 97 -3.13 -17.42 -12.61
CA PRO A 97 -3.28 -17.40 -11.15
C PRO A 97 -3.98 -18.69 -10.71
N THR A 98 -3.53 -19.24 -9.58
CA THR A 98 -4.17 -20.45 -9.04
C THR A 98 -5.56 -20.13 -8.50
N PRO A 99 -6.46 -21.13 -8.43
CA PRO A 99 -7.78 -20.96 -7.83
C PRO A 99 -7.71 -20.37 -6.40
N GLU A 100 -6.70 -20.76 -5.61
CA GLU A 100 -6.48 -20.27 -4.25
C GLU A 100 -6.11 -18.78 -4.26
N GLN A 101 -5.29 -18.33 -5.20
CA GLN A 101 -4.93 -16.91 -5.35
C GLN A 101 -6.14 -16.06 -5.74
N ILE A 102 -6.97 -16.56 -6.65
CA ILE A 102 -8.21 -15.89 -7.05
C ILE A 102 -9.17 -15.80 -5.86
N ALA A 103 -9.36 -16.90 -5.14
CA ALA A 103 -10.23 -16.95 -3.97
C ALA A 103 -9.73 -16.03 -2.83
N ASP A 104 -8.41 -15.93 -2.64
CA ASP A 104 -7.82 -15.02 -1.66
C ASP A 104 -8.05 -13.55 -2.03
N ASP A 105 -7.84 -13.19 -3.29
CA ASP A 105 -8.10 -11.83 -3.77
C ASP A 105 -9.57 -11.44 -3.60
N GLU A 106 -10.50 -12.35 -3.94
CA GLU A 106 -11.94 -12.11 -3.78
C GLU A 106 -12.34 -11.99 -2.29
N ARG A 107 -11.81 -12.85 -1.43
CA ARG A 107 -12.07 -12.77 0.03
C ARG A 107 -11.63 -11.43 0.60
N ARG A 108 -10.45 -10.94 0.20
CA ARG A 108 -9.94 -9.63 0.63
C ARG A 108 -10.77 -8.50 0.04
N ALA A 109 -11.09 -8.55 -1.26
CA ALA A 109 -11.92 -7.56 -1.92
C ALA A 109 -13.32 -7.46 -1.27
N ALA A 110 -13.91 -8.59 -0.85
CA ALA A 110 -15.19 -8.61 -0.13
C ALA A 110 -15.12 -7.78 1.15
N LYS A 111 -14.03 -7.84 1.92
CA LYS A 111 -13.83 -7.01 3.13
C LYS A 111 -13.72 -5.53 2.81
N TYR A 112 -13.06 -5.19 1.71
CA TYR A 112 -13.02 -3.79 1.25
C TYR A 112 -14.41 -3.30 0.81
N ARG A 113 -15.22 -4.11 0.12
CA ARG A 113 -16.60 -3.75 -0.23
C ARG A 113 -17.50 -3.57 1.00
N GLU A 114 -17.33 -4.42 2.01
CA GLU A 114 -18.01 -4.26 3.30
C GLU A 114 -17.65 -2.92 3.97
N LEU A 115 -16.35 -2.60 4.05
CA LEU A 115 -15.87 -1.33 4.58
C LEU A 115 -16.42 -0.12 3.82
N VAL A 116 -16.34 -0.15 2.48
CA VAL A 116 -16.87 0.91 1.62
C VAL A 116 -18.36 1.13 1.87
N THR A 117 -19.12 0.04 1.91
CA THR A 117 -20.56 0.10 2.17
C THR A 117 -20.86 0.70 3.54
N LEU A 118 -20.13 0.26 4.56
CA LEU A 118 -20.29 0.76 5.93
C LEU A 118 -19.96 2.26 6.03
N TRP A 119 -18.83 2.67 5.43
CA TRP A 119 -18.40 4.06 5.40
C TRP A 119 -19.43 4.96 4.73
N VAL A 120 -19.85 4.60 3.52
CA VAL A 120 -20.85 5.38 2.76
C VAL A 120 -22.19 5.46 3.51
N LYS A 121 -22.71 4.35 4.04
CA LYS A 121 -23.98 4.32 4.76
C LYS A 121 -23.95 5.15 6.04
N LYS A 122 -22.81 5.18 6.75
CA LYS A 122 -22.69 5.91 8.01
C LYS A 122 -22.41 7.40 7.82
N THR A 123 -21.68 7.78 6.78
CA THR A 123 -21.15 9.14 6.64
C THR A 123 -21.73 9.91 5.46
N GLY A 124 -22.19 9.22 4.43
CA GLY A 124 -22.52 9.81 3.12
C GLY A 124 -21.28 10.30 2.35
N HIS A 125 -20.08 10.09 2.88
CA HIS A 125 -18.84 10.60 2.29
C HIS A 125 -18.29 9.69 1.21
N LYS A 126 -17.35 10.22 0.43
CA LYS A 126 -16.76 9.50 -0.69
C LYS A 126 -15.69 8.50 -0.29
N VAL A 127 -15.43 7.58 -1.20
CA VAL A 127 -14.29 6.65 -1.18
C VAL A 127 -13.48 6.83 -2.46
N LEU A 128 -12.18 7.02 -2.31
CA LEU A 128 -11.24 7.04 -3.42
C LEU A 128 -10.56 5.67 -3.52
N ILE A 129 -10.75 4.97 -4.63
CA ILE A 129 -9.95 3.80 -4.99
C ILE A 129 -8.74 4.29 -5.77
N ALA A 130 -7.54 4.09 -5.24
CA ALA A 130 -6.30 4.52 -5.87
C ALA A 130 -5.29 3.38 -5.95
N PRO A 131 -4.47 3.31 -7.02
CA PRO A 131 -3.42 2.32 -7.10
C PRO A 131 -2.19 2.74 -6.28
N GLU A 132 -1.53 1.81 -5.61
CA GLU A 132 -0.16 2.00 -5.13
C GLU A 132 0.86 1.56 -6.19
N THR A 133 0.50 0.56 -6.99
CA THR A 133 1.29 0.12 -8.13
C THR A 133 0.45 0.11 -9.41
N ILE A 134 1.12 0.28 -10.54
CA ILE A 134 0.45 0.30 -11.85
C ILE A 134 -0.35 -0.97 -12.15
N LYS A 135 -0.01 -2.10 -11.51
CA LYS A 135 -0.75 -3.37 -11.65
C LYS A 135 -2.19 -3.30 -11.13
N GLU A 136 -2.44 -2.41 -10.20
CA GLU A 136 -3.72 -2.31 -9.50
C GLU A 136 -4.73 -1.45 -10.27
N MET A 137 -4.26 -0.70 -11.26
CA MET A 137 -5.12 0.12 -12.11
C MET A 137 -6.18 -0.73 -12.83
N GLY A 138 -7.43 -0.31 -12.74
CA GLY A 138 -8.57 -1.05 -13.29
C GLY A 138 -8.89 -2.38 -12.58
N HIS A 139 -7.88 -3.02 -11.97
CA HIS A 139 -8.07 -4.27 -11.25
C HIS A 139 -8.88 -4.06 -9.96
N ASN A 140 -8.49 -3.05 -9.16
CA ASN A 140 -9.23 -2.68 -7.95
C ASN A 140 -10.62 -2.16 -8.25
N LYS A 141 -10.81 -1.44 -9.36
CA LYS A 141 -12.15 -1.05 -9.82
C LYS A 141 -13.05 -2.28 -10.01
N ARG A 142 -12.57 -3.26 -10.77
CA ARG A 142 -13.32 -4.50 -11.05
C ARG A 142 -13.64 -5.30 -9.79
N LEU A 143 -12.72 -5.39 -8.84
CA LEU A 143 -12.88 -6.18 -7.64
C LEU A 143 -13.66 -5.46 -6.53
N ILE A 144 -13.56 -4.13 -6.44
CA ILE A 144 -14.16 -3.38 -5.34
C ILE A 144 -15.37 -2.58 -5.82
N HIS A 145 -15.21 -1.72 -6.84
CA HIS A 145 -16.27 -0.81 -7.27
C HIS A 145 -17.42 -1.53 -7.98
N ASP A 146 -17.09 -2.32 -9.02
CA ASP A 146 -18.11 -2.85 -9.94
C ASP A 146 -19.13 -3.80 -9.27
N PRO A 147 -18.75 -4.60 -8.23
CA PRO A 147 -19.70 -5.44 -7.52
C PRO A 147 -20.55 -4.71 -6.47
N LEU A 148 -20.30 -3.43 -6.20
CA LEU A 148 -21.08 -2.66 -5.21
C LEU A 148 -22.50 -2.35 -5.72
N PRO A 149 -23.50 -2.20 -4.83
CA PRO A 149 -24.82 -1.71 -5.21
C PRO A 149 -24.73 -0.28 -5.82
N PRO A 150 -25.60 0.06 -6.78
CA PRO A 150 -25.56 1.36 -7.48
C PRO A 150 -25.62 2.58 -6.54
N GLU A 151 -26.39 2.48 -5.43
CA GLU A 151 -26.50 3.54 -4.43
C GLU A 151 -25.21 3.76 -3.65
N ILE A 152 -24.30 2.77 -3.60
CA ILE A 152 -22.98 2.89 -3.00
C ILE A 152 -21.97 3.35 -4.05
N GLN A 153 -22.02 2.79 -5.28
CA GLN A 153 -21.10 3.11 -6.37
C GLN A 153 -20.99 4.62 -6.63
N LYS A 154 -22.11 5.37 -6.58
CA LYS A 154 -22.13 6.83 -6.80
C LYS A 154 -21.25 7.62 -5.82
N HIS A 155 -20.87 7.03 -4.68
CA HIS A 155 -19.96 7.61 -3.70
C HIS A 155 -18.51 7.16 -3.89
N VAL A 156 -18.26 6.22 -4.80
CA VAL A 156 -16.93 5.64 -5.01
C VAL A 156 -16.30 6.21 -6.28
N VAL A 157 -15.12 6.73 -6.14
CA VAL A 157 -14.34 7.32 -7.24
C VAL A 157 -13.12 6.44 -7.49
N ASN A 158 -12.88 6.07 -8.74
CA ASN A 158 -11.68 5.38 -9.15
C ASN A 158 -10.69 6.37 -9.74
N LEU A 159 -9.43 6.29 -9.32
CA LEU A 159 -8.35 6.97 -10.01
C LEU A 159 -7.98 6.16 -11.26
N GLU A 160 -8.20 6.76 -12.42
CA GLU A 160 -8.01 6.09 -13.72
C GLU A 160 -6.62 6.29 -14.33
N TYR A 161 -5.70 6.88 -13.57
CA TYR A 161 -4.30 7.08 -13.97
C TYR A 161 -3.38 6.76 -12.79
N PHE A 162 -2.10 6.54 -13.10
CA PHE A 162 -1.08 6.33 -12.07
C PHE A 162 -0.48 7.69 -11.69
N TRP A 163 -0.70 8.09 -10.45
CA TRP A 163 -0.26 9.38 -9.92
C TRP A 163 1.20 9.39 -9.45
N ASN A 164 1.76 10.56 -9.30
CA ASN A 164 3.07 10.74 -8.68
C ASN A 164 2.95 10.74 -7.15
N ALA A 165 4.06 10.46 -6.46
CA ALA A 165 4.09 10.38 -5.01
C ALA A 165 3.76 11.72 -4.33
N ASP A 166 4.13 12.85 -4.93
CA ASP A 166 3.85 14.21 -4.46
C ASP A 166 2.35 14.56 -4.53
N GLU A 167 1.69 14.21 -5.62
CA GLU A 167 0.24 14.34 -5.77
C GLU A 167 -0.49 13.43 -4.78
N ALA A 168 -0.06 12.16 -4.68
CA ALA A 168 -0.63 11.20 -3.73
C ALA A 168 -0.49 11.69 -2.28
N ALA A 169 0.67 12.19 -1.89
CA ALA A 169 0.92 12.73 -0.56
C ALA A 169 0.00 13.91 -0.22
N SER A 170 -0.24 14.80 -1.18
CA SER A 170 -1.15 15.92 -1.01
C SER A 170 -2.60 15.47 -0.77
N ILE A 171 -3.05 14.44 -1.50
CA ILE A 171 -4.41 13.88 -1.34
C ILE A 171 -4.51 13.06 -0.04
N PHE A 172 -3.49 12.26 0.29
CA PHE A 172 -3.45 11.52 1.56
C PHE A 172 -3.50 12.44 2.77
N ALA A 173 -2.77 13.56 2.74
CA ALA A 173 -2.79 14.57 3.80
C ALA A 173 -4.21 15.09 4.10
N ARG A 174 -5.13 15.00 3.15
CA ARG A 174 -6.51 15.49 3.22
C ARG A 174 -7.57 14.40 3.34
N ALA A 175 -7.17 13.13 3.30
CA ALA A 175 -8.08 12.03 3.55
C ALA A 175 -8.46 11.94 5.03
N HIS A 176 -9.62 11.38 5.34
CA HIS A 176 -9.97 11.02 6.71
C HIS A 176 -9.08 9.86 7.20
N THR A 177 -8.89 8.86 6.35
CA THR A 177 -8.13 7.64 6.66
C THR A 177 -7.66 7.00 5.36
N ILE A 178 -6.49 6.35 5.39
CA ILE A 178 -6.01 5.49 4.31
C ILE A 178 -6.16 4.03 4.75
N VAL A 179 -6.76 3.20 3.89
CA VAL A 179 -6.85 1.75 4.08
C VAL A 179 -5.99 1.07 3.03
N CYS A 180 -4.89 0.50 3.43
CA CYS A 180 -3.90 0.00 2.49
C CYS A 180 -3.19 -1.25 3.01
N HIS A 181 -2.74 -2.07 2.07
CA HIS A 181 -1.97 -3.29 2.34
C HIS A 181 -0.46 -3.08 2.20
N GLU A 182 -0.03 -2.31 1.20
CA GLU A 182 1.37 -1.98 0.99
C GLU A 182 1.84 -0.89 1.98
N PRO A 183 3.13 -0.87 2.36
CA PRO A 183 3.58 0.01 3.44
C PRO A 183 3.80 1.48 3.03
N HIS A 184 4.09 1.80 1.77
CA HIS A 184 4.57 3.14 1.42
C HIS A 184 3.47 4.20 1.46
N SER A 185 2.27 3.91 0.95
CA SER A 185 1.14 4.83 1.04
C SER A 185 0.74 5.13 2.49
N PRO A 186 0.65 4.13 3.40
CA PRO A 186 0.48 4.37 4.83
C PRO A 186 1.59 5.20 5.47
N ILE A 187 2.87 4.98 5.10
CA ILE A 187 3.98 5.80 5.62
C ILE A 187 3.78 7.27 5.22
N ILE A 188 3.50 7.52 3.95
CA ILE A 188 3.25 8.88 3.45
C ILE A 188 2.04 9.51 4.17
N ALA A 189 0.97 8.76 4.38
CA ALA A 189 -0.21 9.24 5.09
C ALA A 189 0.12 9.62 6.54
N LEU A 190 0.81 8.75 7.28
CA LEU A 190 1.24 9.00 8.67
C LEU A 190 2.19 10.19 8.77
N ALA A 191 3.16 10.31 7.86
CA ALA A 191 4.07 11.46 7.79
C ALA A 191 3.34 12.79 7.57
N ASN A 192 2.13 12.73 7.00
CA ASN A 192 1.24 13.87 6.79
C ASN A 192 0.11 13.98 7.84
N GLY A 193 0.17 13.24 8.93
CA GLY A 193 -0.80 13.29 10.03
C GLY A 193 -2.16 12.64 9.72
N THR A 194 -2.25 11.78 8.71
CA THR A 194 -3.48 11.08 8.37
C THR A 194 -3.47 9.67 8.95
N PRO A 195 -4.52 9.28 9.70
CA PRO A 195 -4.65 7.94 10.25
C PRO A 195 -4.68 6.86 9.16
N ILE A 196 -4.21 5.66 9.50
CA ILE A 196 -4.22 4.52 8.60
C ILE A 196 -4.95 3.32 9.20
N ILE A 197 -5.46 2.46 8.32
CA ILE A 197 -5.82 1.08 8.61
C ILE A 197 -4.94 0.22 7.72
N HIS A 198 -3.91 -0.38 8.29
CA HIS A 198 -3.05 -1.29 7.56
C HIS A 198 -3.66 -2.70 7.57
N THR A 199 -4.00 -3.20 6.37
CA THR A 199 -4.56 -4.54 6.22
C THR A 199 -3.43 -5.55 6.17
N TYR A 200 -3.34 -6.38 7.19
CA TYR A 200 -2.26 -7.34 7.39
C TYR A 200 -2.65 -8.75 6.94
N SER A 201 -1.66 -9.52 6.50
CA SER A 201 -1.76 -10.96 6.26
C SER A 201 -0.45 -11.62 6.69
N GLU A 202 -0.54 -12.76 7.38
CA GLU A 202 0.61 -13.54 7.87
C GLU A 202 1.55 -14.02 6.75
N PHE A 203 1.03 -14.13 5.53
CA PHE A 203 1.78 -14.56 4.36
C PHE A 203 2.57 -13.44 3.68
N HIS A 204 2.49 -12.22 4.21
CA HIS A 204 3.15 -11.07 3.60
C HIS A 204 4.58 -10.85 4.12
N SER A 205 5.33 -10.12 3.32
CA SER A 205 6.71 -9.74 3.61
C SER A 205 6.85 -9.13 5.01
N PRO A 206 7.95 -9.41 5.73
CA PRO A 206 8.25 -8.80 7.03
C PRO A 206 8.12 -7.27 7.08
N LYS A 207 8.29 -6.59 5.93
CA LYS A 207 8.11 -5.12 5.83
C LYS A 207 6.79 -4.60 6.38
N CYS A 208 5.73 -5.42 6.36
CA CYS A 208 4.41 -5.02 6.85
C CYS A 208 4.33 -5.02 8.39
N TRP A 209 5.27 -5.65 9.08
CA TRP A 209 5.31 -5.68 10.55
C TRP A 209 5.81 -4.38 11.17
N MET A 210 6.40 -3.54 10.36
CA MET A 210 6.90 -2.23 10.78
C MET A 210 5.85 -1.43 11.57
N PHE A 211 4.59 -1.47 11.15
CA PHE A 211 3.51 -0.72 11.84
C PHE A 211 3.18 -1.26 13.22
N GLN A 212 3.49 -2.53 13.51
CA GLN A 212 3.39 -3.10 14.86
C GLN A 212 4.56 -2.67 15.75
N ASP A 213 5.72 -2.42 15.15
CA ASP A 213 6.95 -2.07 15.88
C ASP A 213 7.02 -0.57 16.23
N ILE A 214 6.33 0.27 15.47
CA ILE A 214 6.30 1.73 15.73
C ILE A 214 5.09 2.18 16.55
N GLY A 215 4.15 1.27 16.90
CA GLY A 215 2.94 1.56 17.68
C GLY A 215 1.79 2.00 16.81
#